data_c0a3983fd5ecc21c7fbf1c2ba6a680b0
#
_entry.id   c0a3983fd5ecc21c7fbf1c2ba6a680b0
#
_cell.length_a   1.000
_cell.length_b   1.000
_cell.length_c   1.000
_cell.angle_alpha   90.00
_cell.angle_beta   90.00
_cell.angle_gamma   90.00
#
_symmetry.space_group_name_H-M   'P 1'
#
loop_
_entity.id
_entity.type
_entity.pdbx_description
1 polymer ?
#
loop_
_entity_poly.entity_id
_entity_poly.type
_entity_poly.pdbx_seq_one_letter_code
_entity_poly.pdbx_strand_id
1 'polypeptide(L)'
;MNIEYKISEPKPRIFFLKFKNHYTCSMMLLRYQEYYESHNPEFRGNNFRLVDFMDWYVSWSKEEVFTYPTDWVGFNFPSSVIEELIQKGIPDFNAYDLEMEKIYQNCLKQYPDGKFYIVASSGGKVTLRHEMAHGLFYLDEDYRKEMTNLVQELKPSFKKKMFEWFAEIGYTSEVYVDECQAYLATGTPKFLKAKD
;
A
#
# COMPACT_ATOMS: atom_id res chain seq x y z
N MET A 1 16.23 -17.30 -7.27
CA MET A 1 15.24 -17.20 -6.18
C MET A 1 13.87 -17.56 -6.77
N ASN A 2 13.09 -18.43 -6.14
CA ASN A 2 11.73 -18.73 -6.62
C ASN A 2 10.72 -17.89 -5.83
N ILE A 3 10.12 -16.90 -6.50
CA ILE A 3 9.13 -16.00 -5.89
C ILE A 3 7.75 -16.55 -6.25
N GLU A 4 7.04 -17.13 -5.26
CA GLU A 4 5.74 -17.76 -5.48
C GLU A 4 4.59 -16.82 -5.18
N TYR A 5 3.86 -16.42 -6.22
CA TYR A 5 2.63 -15.65 -6.13
C TYR A 5 1.66 -16.06 -7.23
N LYS A 6 0.40 -15.63 -7.11
CA LYS A 6 -0.60 -15.70 -8.18
C LYS A 6 -1.02 -14.29 -8.50
N ILE A 7 -1.10 -13.95 -9.79
CA ILE A 7 -1.65 -12.67 -10.25
C ILE A 7 -3.09 -12.89 -10.74
N SER A 8 -3.94 -11.92 -10.41
CA SER A 8 -5.33 -11.84 -10.90
C SER A 8 -5.73 -10.37 -11.04
N GLU A 9 -6.80 -10.12 -11.76
CA GLU A 9 -7.39 -8.79 -11.93
C GLU A 9 -8.83 -8.80 -11.40
N PRO A 10 -9.05 -8.60 -10.10
CA PRO A 10 -10.37 -8.67 -9.48
C PRO A 10 -11.32 -7.52 -9.90
N LYS A 11 -10.77 -6.42 -10.38
CA LYS A 11 -11.45 -5.28 -10.99
C LYS A 11 -10.59 -4.76 -12.14
N PRO A 12 -11.18 -4.16 -13.18
CA PRO A 12 -10.41 -3.57 -14.27
C PRO A 12 -9.30 -2.65 -13.75
N ARG A 13 -8.08 -2.84 -14.24
CA ARG A 13 -6.90 -2.04 -13.86
C ARG A 13 -6.38 -2.23 -12.43
N ILE A 14 -6.95 -3.13 -11.64
CA ILE A 14 -6.43 -3.48 -10.29
C ILE A 14 -5.87 -4.89 -10.34
N PHE A 15 -4.55 -5.01 -10.29
CA PHE A 15 -3.85 -6.29 -10.27
C PHE A 15 -3.55 -6.73 -8.86
N PHE A 16 -4.02 -7.92 -8.50
CA PHE A 16 -3.77 -8.51 -7.19
C PHE A 16 -2.72 -9.60 -7.26
N LEU A 17 -1.64 -9.38 -6.51
CA LEU A 17 -0.56 -10.34 -6.31
C LEU A 17 -0.80 -11.10 -4.99
N LYS A 18 -1.27 -12.34 -5.08
CA LYS A 18 -1.51 -13.20 -3.92
C LYS A 18 -0.27 -14.03 -3.61
N PHE A 19 0.41 -13.71 -2.53
CA PHE A 19 1.56 -14.45 -2.05
C PHE A 19 1.15 -15.57 -1.09
N LYS A 20 1.94 -16.65 -1.07
CA LYS A 20 1.85 -17.70 -0.05
C LYS A 20 2.70 -17.36 1.17
N ASN A 21 3.85 -16.73 0.96
CA ASN A 21 4.82 -16.39 1.99
C ASN A 21 4.76 -14.90 2.29
N HIS A 22 4.52 -14.56 3.55
CA HIS A 22 4.38 -13.19 4.01
C HIS A 22 5.69 -12.41 3.88
N TYR A 23 6.79 -12.98 4.32
CA TYR A 23 8.11 -12.36 4.23
C TYR A 23 8.46 -12.02 2.76
N THR A 24 8.22 -12.96 1.84
CA THR A 24 8.47 -12.74 0.40
C THR A 24 7.59 -11.61 -0.15
N CYS A 25 6.33 -11.55 0.25
CA CYS A 25 5.42 -10.45 -0.10
C CYS A 25 6.00 -9.11 0.33
N SER A 26 6.29 -8.98 1.61
CA SER A 26 6.79 -7.74 2.20
C SER A 26 8.11 -7.29 1.58
N MET A 27 9.08 -8.19 1.48
CA MET A 27 10.39 -7.85 0.91
C MET A 27 10.33 -7.46 -0.58
N MET A 28 9.40 -8.02 -1.33
CA MET A 28 9.22 -7.66 -2.73
C MET A 28 8.53 -6.31 -2.91
N LEU A 29 7.58 -5.97 -2.03
CA LEU A 29 6.74 -4.77 -2.17
C LEU A 29 7.26 -3.57 -1.37
N LEU A 30 8.12 -3.78 -0.36
CA LEU A 30 8.62 -2.78 0.57
C LEU A 30 9.10 -1.50 -0.14
N ARG A 31 9.99 -1.62 -1.12
CA ARG A 31 10.55 -0.45 -1.82
C ARG A 31 9.48 0.42 -2.47
N TYR A 32 8.53 -0.22 -3.13
CA TYR A 32 7.44 0.46 -3.85
C TYR A 32 6.45 1.11 -2.88
N GLN A 33 6.10 0.40 -1.81
CA GLN A 33 5.23 0.90 -0.76
C GLN A 33 5.84 2.11 -0.06
N GLU A 34 7.10 1.99 0.36
CA GLU A 34 7.78 3.06 1.08
C GLU A 34 8.12 4.25 0.20
N TYR A 35 8.41 4.03 -1.08
CA TYR A 35 8.50 5.11 -2.04
C TYR A 35 7.17 5.87 -2.15
N TYR A 36 6.04 5.15 -2.15
CA TYR A 36 4.72 5.74 -2.34
C TYR A 36 4.25 6.53 -1.12
N GLU A 37 4.31 5.95 0.07
CA GLU A 37 3.65 6.53 1.23
C GLU A 37 4.42 6.42 2.56
N SER A 38 5.74 6.23 2.52
CA SER A 38 6.52 6.24 3.76
C SER A 38 6.22 7.50 4.59
N HIS A 39 6.09 7.32 5.89
CA HIS A 39 6.01 8.46 6.80
C HIS A 39 7.37 9.16 6.97
N ASN A 40 8.48 8.49 6.63
CA ASN A 40 9.79 9.10 6.60
C ASN A 40 10.03 9.80 5.24
N PRO A 41 10.20 11.14 5.21
CA PRO A 41 10.40 11.89 3.99
C PRO A 41 11.72 11.55 3.25
N GLU A 42 12.65 10.86 3.89
CA GLU A 42 13.88 10.41 3.23
C GLU A 42 13.61 9.28 2.23
N PHE A 43 12.56 8.50 2.43
CA PHE A 43 12.18 7.38 1.56
C PHE A 43 11.01 7.73 0.64
N ARG A 44 10.04 8.51 1.12
CA ARG A 44 8.86 8.89 0.35
C ARG A 44 9.23 9.75 -0.87
N GLY A 45 8.92 9.24 -2.07
CA GLY A 45 9.25 9.90 -3.34
C GLY A 45 10.74 9.89 -3.72
N ASN A 46 11.57 9.28 -2.89
CA ASN A 46 13.01 9.20 -3.09
C ASN A 46 13.47 7.77 -3.33
N ASN A 47 14.49 7.63 -4.20
CA ASN A 47 15.14 6.35 -4.39
C ASN A 47 16.07 6.05 -3.21
N PHE A 48 16.04 4.81 -2.73
CA PHE A 48 16.85 4.40 -1.58
C PHE A 48 17.34 2.96 -1.73
N ARG A 49 18.43 2.64 -1.05
CA ARG A 49 18.87 1.24 -0.92
C ARG A 49 18.04 0.55 0.16
N LEU A 50 17.72 -0.73 -0.05
CA LEU A 50 16.94 -1.49 0.95
C LEU A 50 17.63 -1.53 2.31
N VAL A 51 18.96 -1.63 2.33
CA VAL A 51 19.70 -1.65 3.59
C VAL A 51 19.53 -0.35 4.38
N ASP A 52 19.51 0.81 3.72
CA ASP A 52 19.34 2.10 4.38
C ASP A 52 17.95 2.20 5.05
N PHE A 53 16.91 1.70 4.36
CA PHE A 53 15.57 1.60 4.93
C PHE A 53 15.52 0.61 6.11
N MET A 54 16.15 -0.56 5.97
CA MET A 54 16.16 -1.57 7.02
C MET A 54 16.86 -1.05 8.29
N ASP A 55 18.00 -0.39 8.14
CA ASP A 55 18.76 0.20 9.26
C ASP A 55 17.94 1.30 9.96
N TRP A 56 17.28 2.16 9.16
CA TRP A 56 16.38 3.16 9.71
C TRP A 56 15.20 2.50 10.44
N TYR A 57 14.56 1.50 9.84
CA TYR A 57 13.40 0.82 10.42
C TYR A 57 13.73 0.17 11.77
N VAL A 58 14.87 -0.49 11.86
CA VAL A 58 15.40 -1.05 13.13
C VAL A 58 15.56 0.03 14.19
N SER A 59 16.13 1.19 13.83
CA SER A 59 16.33 2.30 14.76
C SER A 59 15.03 2.98 15.20
N TRP A 60 14.01 2.93 14.33
CA TRP A 60 12.68 3.51 14.59
C TRP A 60 11.77 2.54 15.34
N SER A 61 11.88 1.24 15.10
CA SER A 61 11.06 0.23 15.75
C SER A 61 11.40 0.11 17.24
N LYS A 62 10.37 -0.11 18.09
CA LYS A 62 10.58 -0.28 19.53
C LYS A 62 11.34 -1.56 19.88
N GLU A 63 11.42 -2.49 18.95
CA GLU A 63 11.95 -3.83 19.13
C GLU A 63 13.41 -3.96 18.72
N GLU A 64 13.98 -2.87 18.16
CA GLU A 64 15.37 -2.81 17.68
C GLU A 64 15.74 -3.96 16.72
N VAL A 65 14.74 -4.47 15.97
CA VAL A 65 14.87 -5.50 14.96
C VAL A 65 14.01 -5.16 13.74
N PHE A 66 14.35 -5.74 12.59
CA PHE A 66 13.62 -5.51 11.35
C PHE A 66 12.33 -6.35 11.33
N THR A 67 11.26 -5.80 11.87
CA THR A 67 9.94 -6.44 11.97
C THR A 67 9.01 -6.13 10.79
N TYR A 68 9.39 -5.25 9.87
CA TYR A 68 8.58 -4.82 8.73
C TYR A 68 7.82 -5.97 8.03
N PRO A 69 8.45 -7.15 7.76
CA PRO A 69 7.74 -8.26 7.14
C PRO A 69 6.60 -8.85 7.98
N THR A 70 6.54 -8.58 9.27
CA THR A 70 5.48 -9.06 10.18
C THR A 70 4.47 -7.97 10.55
N ASP A 71 4.82 -6.70 10.36
CA ASP A 71 4.00 -5.58 10.75
C ASP A 71 2.94 -5.26 9.69
N TRP A 72 3.26 -5.50 8.42
CA TRP A 72 2.41 -5.17 7.27
C TRP A 72 1.98 -6.41 6.49
N VAL A 73 0.67 -6.56 6.27
CA VAL A 73 0.08 -7.74 5.59
C VAL A 73 -0.52 -7.44 4.22
N GLY A 74 -0.68 -6.16 3.89
CA GLY A 74 -1.20 -5.64 2.63
C GLY A 74 -0.28 -4.54 2.08
N PHE A 75 -0.24 -4.44 0.77
CA PHE A 75 0.57 -3.47 0.04
C PHE A 75 -0.22 -2.98 -1.15
N ASN A 76 -0.13 -1.70 -1.43
CA ASN A 76 -0.82 -1.11 -2.55
C ASN A 76 -0.11 0.14 -3.07
N PHE A 77 -0.05 0.32 -4.37
CA PHE A 77 0.50 1.52 -5.00
C PHE A 77 0.10 1.60 -6.48
N PRO A 78 0.08 2.82 -7.05
CA PRO A 78 -0.17 3.00 -8.46
C PRO A 78 1.04 2.57 -9.31
N SER A 79 0.77 2.21 -10.56
CA SER A 79 1.78 1.83 -11.55
C SER A 79 2.87 2.87 -11.77
N SER A 80 2.54 4.16 -11.61
CA SER A 80 3.50 5.27 -11.72
C SER A 80 4.69 5.14 -10.76
N VAL A 81 4.48 4.55 -9.59
CA VAL A 81 5.55 4.27 -8.62
C VAL A 81 6.62 3.34 -9.22
N ILE A 82 6.20 2.30 -9.92
CA ILE A 82 7.13 1.37 -10.56
C ILE A 82 7.87 2.08 -11.69
N GLU A 83 7.14 2.83 -12.51
CA GLU A 83 7.70 3.59 -13.62
C GLU A 83 8.75 4.59 -13.15
N GLU A 84 8.43 5.39 -12.14
CA GLU A 84 9.34 6.39 -11.58
C GLU A 84 10.59 5.76 -10.99
N LEU A 85 10.48 4.66 -10.25
CA LEU A 85 11.63 3.95 -9.70
C LEU A 85 12.53 3.37 -10.79
N ILE A 86 11.95 2.80 -11.86
CA ILE A 86 12.72 2.30 -13.01
C ILE A 86 13.44 3.47 -13.70
N GLN A 87 12.76 4.58 -13.94
CA GLN A 87 13.34 5.77 -14.62
C GLN A 87 14.46 6.42 -13.81
N LYS A 88 14.31 6.48 -12.48
CA LYS A 88 15.34 7.02 -11.58
C LYS A 88 16.52 6.08 -11.39
N GLY A 89 16.38 4.81 -11.73
CA GLY A 89 17.38 3.75 -11.51
C GLY A 89 17.48 3.32 -10.05
N ILE A 90 17.12 2.08 -9.75
CA ILE A 90 17.14 1.51 -8.40
C ILE A 90 18.59 1.23 -7.95
N PRO A 91 19.10 1.79 -6.84
CA PRO A 91 20.53 1.76 -6.50
C PRO A 91 21.08 0.36 -6.23
N ASP A 92 20.30 -0.52 -5.60
CA ASP A 92 20.67 -1.89 -5.23
C ASP A 92 19.71 -2.89 -5.85
N PHE A 93 19.46 -2.73 -7.18
CA PHE A 93 18.55 -3.54 -7.95
C PHE A 93 18.76 -5.03 -7.70
N ASN A 94 17.70 -5.75 -7.38
CA ASN A 94 17.78 -7.14 -6.97
C ASN A 94 16.71 -8.03 -7.63
N ALA A 95 16.62 -9.29 -7.23
CA ALA A 95 15.69 -10.26 -7.83
C ALA A 95 14.20 -9.90 -7.61
N TYR A 96 13.85 -9.19 -6.55
CA TYR A 96 12.49 -8.72 -6.31
C TYR A 96 12.13 -7.59 -7.27
N ASP A 97 13.05 -6.64 -7.48
CA ASP A 97 12.87 -5.53 -8.40
C ASP A 97 12.75 -6.06 -9.85
N LEU A 98 13.58 -7.05 -10.23
CA LEU A 98 13.48 -7.69 -11.55
C LEU A 98 12.11 -8.36 -11.76
N GLU A 99 11.56 -8.99 -10.73
CA GLU A 99 10.26 -9.64 -10.83
C GLU A 99 9.13 -8.61 -10.92
N MET A 100 9.22 -7.51 -10.16
CA MET A 100 8.25 -6.41 -10.25
C MET A 100 8.29 -5.74 -11.63
N GLU A 101 9.48 -5.55 -12.21
CA GLU A 101 9.60 -5.02 -13.57
C GLU A 101 8.91 -5.92 -14.60
N LYS A 102 9.06 -7.25 -14.50
CA LYS A 102 8.35 -8.19 -15.37
C LYS A 102 6.82 -8.10 -15.21
N ILE A 103 6.33 -7.99 -13.96
CA ILE A 103 4.90 -7.79 -13.69
C ILE A 103 4.43 -6.50 -14.36
N TYR A 104 5.15 -5.40 -14.15
CA TYR A 104 4.84 -4.10 -14.74
C TYR A 104 4.75 -4.18 -16.26
N GLN A 105 5.75 -4.76 -16.93
CA GLN A 105 5.77 -4.92 -18.38
C GLN A 105 4.61 -5.80 -18.90
N ASN A 106 4.20 -6.80 -18.14
CA ASN A 106 3.04 -7.62 -18.50
C ASN A 106 1.71 -6.87 -18.34
N CYS A 107 1.57 -6.05 -17.30
CA CYS A 107 0.40 -5.20 -17.10
C CYS A 107 0.31 -4.12 -18.19
N LEU A 108 1.43 -3.54 -18.62
CA LEU A 108 1.49 -2.57 -19.72
C LEU A 108 1.01 -3.16 -21.06
N LYS A 109 1.19 -4.46 -21.32
CA LYS A 109 0.63 -5.11 -22.53
C LYS A 109 -0.89 -5.06 -22.54
N GLN A 110 -1.52 -5.12 -21.37
CA GLN A 110 -2.98 -5.05 -21.23
C GLN A 110 -3.48 -3.60 -21.15
N TYR A 111 -2.71 -2.73 -20.47
CA TYR A 111 -3.02 -1.30 -20.28
C TYR A 111 -1.84 -0.42 -20.73
N PRO A 112 -1.70 -0.17 -22.06
CA PRO A 112 -0.55 0.58 -22.60
C PRO A 112 -0.47 2.04 -22.16
N ASP A 113 -1.58 2.61 -21.65
CA ASP A 113 -1.62 3.95 -21.06
C ASP A 113 -0.95 4.04 -19.67
N GLY A 114 -0.48 2.91 -19.16
CA GLY A 114 0.20 2.83 -17.87
C GLY A 114 -0.68 3.07 -16.66
N LYS A 115 -1.99 3.25 -16.79
CA LYS A 115 -2.89 3.55 -15.68
C LYS A 115 -3.47 2.28 -15.08
N PHE A 116 -2.82 1.73 -14.07
CA PHE A 116 -3.30 0.59 -13.27
C PHE A 116 -2.76 0.67 -11.83
N TYR A 117 -3.27 -0.19 -10.99
CA TYR A 117 -2.95 -0.24 -9.57
C TYR A 117 -2.50 -1.63 -9.16
N ILE A 118 -1.46 -1.72 -8.37
CA ILE A 118 -0.96 -2.97 -7.80
C ILE A 118 -1.46 -3.09 -6.37
N VAL A 119 -2.01 -4.24 -6.08
CA VAL A 119 -2.41 -4.68 -4.74
C VAL A 119 -1.72 -5.98 -4.44
N ALA A 120 -1.14 -6.13 -3.28
CA ALA A 120 -0.49 -7.37 -2.89
C ALA A 120 -0.78 -7.75 -1.44
N SER A 121 -0.91 -9.04 -1.20
CA SER A 121 -1.12 -9.54 0.16
C SER A 121 -0.82 -11.05 0.26
N SER A 122 -0.32 -11.45 1.41
CA SER A 122 -0.37 -12.85 1.87
C SER A 122 -1.60 -13.12 2.76
N GLY A 123 -2.34 -12.07 3.14
CA GLY A 123 -3.49 -12.09 4.04
C GLY A 123 -4.78 -12.62 3.43
N GLY A 124 -5.88 -12.46 4.16
CA GLY A 124 -7.20 -12.95 3.81
C GLY A 124 -8.02 -11.97 2.95
N LYS A 125 -9.32 -12.30 2.78
CA LYS A 125 -10.25 -11.51 1.96
C LYS A 125 -10.48 -10.10 2.50
N VAL A 126 -10.35 -9.87 3.80
CA VAL A 126 -10.54 -8.55 4.42
C VAL A 126 -9.42 -7.61 3.97
N THR A 127 -8.16 -8.07 4.09
CA THR A 127 -6.99 -7.31 3.61
C THR A 127 -7.13 -6.98 2.12
N LEU A 128 -7.47 -7.99 1.29
CA LEU A 128 -7.68 -7.74 -0.14
C LEU A 128 -8.72 -6.65 -0.40
N ARG A 129 -9.84 -6.65 0.32
CA ARG A 129 -10.88 -5.62 0.15
C ARG A 129 -10.40 -4.24 0.54
N HIS A 130 -9.59 -4.16 1.60
CA HIS A 130 -8.98 -2.92 2.06
C HIS A 130 -8.08 -2.33 0.97
N GLU A 131 -7.12 -3.11 0.50
CA GLU A 131 -6.19 -2.66 -0.55
C GLU A 131 -6.90 -2.34 -1.88
N MET A 132 -7.97 -3.09 -2.21
CA MET A 132 -8.79 -2.78 -3.38
C MET A 132 -9.54 -1.47 -3.27
N ALA A 133 -9.93 -1.06 -2.06
CA ALA A 133 -10.61 0.23 -1.85
C ALA A 133 -9.67 1.39 -2.20
N HIS A 134 -8.38 1.31 -1.86
CA HIS A 134 -7.35 2.26 -2.30
C HIS A 134 -7.22 2.28 -3.83
N GLY A 135 -7.16 1.10 -4.47
CA GLY A 135 -7.10 1.02 -5.93
C GLY A 135 -8.29 1.67 -6.62
N LEU A 136 -9.51 1.47 -6.12
CA LEU A 136 -10.70 2.13 -6.63
C LEU A 136 -10.66 3.64 -6.38
N PHE A 137 -10.26 4.06 -5.20
CA PHE A 137 -10.13 5.48 -4.85
C PHE A 137 -9.13 6.21 -5.75
N TYR A 138 -8.06 5.52 -6.16
CA TYR A 138 -7.06 6.07 -7.09
C TYR A 138 -7.56 6.11 -8.55
N LEU A 139 -8.18 5.03 -9.05
CA LEU A 139 -8.49 4.86 -10.47
C LEU A 139 -9.84 5.44 -10.89
N ASP A 140 -10.82 5.42 -9.99
CA ASP A 140 -12.21 5.79 -10.27
C ASP A 140 -12.55 7.14 -9.62
N GLU A 141 -12.69 8.16 -10.45
CA GLU A 141 -12.95 9.53 -9.97
C GLU A 141 -14.33 9.67 -9.31
N ASP A 142 -15.35 8.98 -9.83
CA ASP A 142 -16.70 9.02 -9.27
C ASP A 142 -16.71 8.32 -7.90
N TYR A 143 -16.08 7.17 -7.79
CA TYR A 143 -15.90 6.48 -6.52
C TYR A 143 -15.15 7.35 -5.50
N ARG A 144 -14.03 7.94 -5.89
CA ARG A 144 -13.25 8.83 -5.03
C ARG A 144 -14.07 9.99 -4.51
N LYS A 145 -14.85 10.63 -5.39
CA LYS A 145 -15.73 11.75 -5.04
C LYS A 145 -16.81 11.33 -4.06
N GLU A 146 -17.47 10.19 -4.32
CA GLU A 146 -18.50 9.63 -3.45
C GLU A 146 -17.94 9.30 -2.07
N MET A 147 -16.81 8.60 -1.99
CA MET A 147 -16.17 8.22 -0.75
C MET A 147 -15.65 9.44 0.04
N THR A 148 -15.11 10.44 -0.65
CA THR A 148 -14.70 11.69 -0.02
C THR A 148 -15.89 12.40 0.65
N ASN A 149 -17.03 12.49 -0.03
CA ASN A 149 -18.25 13.08 0.52
C ASN A 149 -18.75 12.28 1.73
N LEU A 150 -18.77 10.95 1.62
CA LEU A 150 -19.16 10.06 2.72
C LEU A 150 -18.30 10.29 3.97
N VAL A 151 -16.96 10.40 3.80
CA VAL A 151 -16.05 10.68 4.92
C VAL A 151 -16.28 12.09 5.49
N GLN A 152 -16.63 13.06 4.66
CA GLN A 152 -16.96 14.42 5.13
C GLN A 152 -18.24 14.44 5.97
N GLU A 153 -19.24 13.64 5.64
CA GLU A 153 -20.53 13.53 6.30
C GLU A 153 -20.49 12.70 7.61
N LEU A 154 -19.39 12.03 7.91
CA LEU A 154 -19.24 11.31 9.18
C LEU A 154 -19.43 12.23 10.39
N LYS A 155 -20.01 11.69 11.47
CA LYS A 155 -20.11 12.41 12.74
C LYS A 155 -18.75 12.99 13.13
N PRO A 156 -18.65 14.31 13.43
CA PRO A 156 -17.36 14.95 13.71
C PRO A 156 -16.54 14.26 14.80
N SER A 157 -17.20 13.75 15.83
CA SER A 157 -16.53 13.03 16.93
C SER A 157 -15.93 11.69 16.49
N PHE A 158 -16.59 10.99 15.57
CA PHE A 158 -16.08 9.74 15.01
C PHE A 158 -14.91 10.00 14.07
N LYS A 159 -15.06 10.95 13.15
CA LYS A 159 -14.00 11.36 12.23
C LYS A 159 -12.72 11.81 12.96
N LYS A 160 -12.89 12.62 14.01
CA LYS A 160 -11.78 13.06 14.85
C LYS A 160 -11.02 11.86 15.45
N LYS A 161 -11.72 10.89 16.07
CA LYS A 161 -11.11 9.69 16.64
C LYS A 161 -10.39 8.83 15.60
N MET A 162 -10.98 8.70 14.38
CA MET A 162 -10.31 7.99 13.27
C MET A 162 -9.00 8.66 12.91
N PHE A 163 -9.00 9.97 12.71
CA PHE A 163 -7.83 10.73 12.28
C PHE A 163 -6.75 10.81 13.37
N GLU A 164 -7.14 10.90 14.64
CA GLU A 164 -6.21 10.81 15.77
C GLU A 164 -5.52 9.44 15.78
N TRP A 165 -6.28 8.36 15.60
CA TRP A 165 -5.72 7.03 15.50
C TRP A 165 -4.79 6.85 14.29
N PHE A 166 -5.14 7.39 13.13
CA PHE A 166 -4.25 7.37 11.95
C PHE A 166 -2.91 8.05 12.24
N ALA A 167 -2.94 9.21 12.92
CA ALA A 167 -1.73 9.88 13.33
C ALA A 167 -0.87 9.03 14.29
N GLU A 168 -1.52 8.35 15.26
CA GLU A 168 -0.83 7.49 16.24
C GLU A 168 -0.12 6.30 15.58
N ILE A 169 -0.70 5.74 14.50
CA ILE A 169 -0.11 4.62 13.76
C ILE A 169 0.79 5.03 12.60
N GLY A 170 1.04 6.35 12.43
CA GLY A 170 2.05 6.89 11.54
C GLY A 170 1.56 7.35 10.17
N TYR A 171 0.26 7.33 9.88
CA TYR A 171 -0.25 7.90 8.63
C TYR A 171 -0.13 9.42 8.59
N THR A 172 0.15 9.96 7.41
CA THR A 172 0.12 11.41 7.16
C THR A 172 -1.31 11.89 6.86
N SER A 173 -1.61 13.15 7.16
CA SER A 173 -2.95 13.70 6.96
C SER A 173 -3.45 13.67 5.51
N GLU A 174 -2.55 13.57 4.56
CA GLU A 174 -2.86 13.51 3.12
C GLU A 174 -3.63 12.25 2.73
N VAL A 175 -3.38 11.12 3.43
CA VAL A 175 -4.02 9.83 3.16
C VAL A 175 -5.25 9.53 4.04
N TYR A 176 -5.58 10.41 5.01
CA TYR A 176 -6.65 10.13 5.98
C TYR A 176 -8.03 9.86 5.37
N VAL A 177 -8.38 10.52 4.27
CA VAL A 177 -9.67 10.30 3.60
C VAL A 177 -9.68 8.94 2.92
N ASP A 178 -8.61 8.59 2.24
CA ASP A 178 -8.45 7.30 1.56
C ASP A 178 -8.42 6.14 2.58
N GLU A 179 -7.62 6.26 3.63
CA GLU A 179 -7.60 5.27 4.72
C GLU A 179 -8.97 5.13 5.39
N CYS A 180 -9.64 6.25 5.66
CA CYS A 180 -10.95 6.22 6.29
C CYS A 180 -11.96 5.44 5.47
N GLN A 181 -12.06 5.66 4.15
CA GLN A 181 -12.98 4.93 3.30
C GLN A 181 -12.61 3.43 3.22
N ALA A 182 -11.32 3.08 3.16
CA ALA A 182 -10.86 1.70 3.11
C ALA A 182 -11.22 0.94 4.41
N TYR A 183 -11.04 1.56 5.59
CA TYR A 183 -11.49 1.00 6.87
C TYR A 183 -13.01 0.91 6.98
N LEU A 184 -13.76 1.88 6.48
CA LEU A 184 -15.23 1.81 6.45
C LEU A 184 -15.72 0.64 5.58
N ALA A 185 -15.07 0.37 4.46
CA ALA A 185 -15.41 -0.74 3.57
C ALA A 185 -15.10 -2.14 4.16
N THR A 186 -14.17 -2.23 5.12
CA THR A 186 -13.65 -3.52 5.61
C THR A 186 -13.86 -3.76 7.10
N GLY A 187 -14.27 -2.75 7.82
CA GLY A 187 -14.53 -2.78 9.25
C GLY A 187 -13.56 -1.93 10.05
N THR A 188 -14.12 -0.98 10.77
CA THR A 188 -13.37 -0.10 11.67
C THR A 188 -12.83 -0.85 12.88
N PRO A 189 -11.70 -0.44 13.47
CA PRO A 189 -11.20 -0.97 14.72
C PRO A 189 -12.27 -0.98 15.81
N LYS A 190 -12.26 -2.01 16.68
CA LYS A 190 -13.31 -2.23 17.70
C LYS A 190 -13.47 -1.05 18.66
N PHE A 191 -12.37 -0.35 18.97
CA PHE A 191 -12.41 0.80 19.90
C PHE A 191 -13.10 2.04 19.32
N LEU A 192 -13.25 2.08 17.97
CA LEU A 192 -13.98 3.14 17.26
C LEU A 192 -15.47 2.83 17.16
N LYS A 193 -15.89 1.59 17.39
CA LYS A 193 -17.31 1.25 17.44
C LYS A 193 -17.89 1.94 18.66
N ALA A 194 -18.92 2.78 18.44
CA ALA A 194 -19.63 3.42 19.53
C ALA A 194 -20.04 2.36 20.55
N LYS A 195 -19.76 2.61 21.83
CA LYS A 195 -20.55 2.01 22.88
C LYS A 195 -21.89 2.69 22.77
N ASP A 196 -22.90 1.96 22.28
CA ASP A 196 -24.30 2.36 22.34
C ASP A 196 -24.70 2.67 23.77
#